data_ff65337bc3dd886a1144be8f34b58627
#
_entry.id   ff65337bc3dd886a1144be8f34b58627
#
_cell.length_a   1.000
_cell.length_b   1.000
_cell.length_c   1.000
_cell.angle_alpha   90.00
_cell.angle_beta   90.00
_cell.angle_gamma   90.00
#
_symmetry.space_group_name_H-M   'P 1'
#
loop_
_entity.id
_entity.type
_entity.pdbx_description
1 polymer ?
#
loop_
_entity_poly.entity_id
_entity_poly.type
_entity_poly.pdbx_seq_one_letter_code
_entity_poly.pdbx_strand_id
1 'polypeptide(L)'
;MDKLEVILDNREHSLITEILSRDLDKYKEYIDIKKEQLDLADVQIKYKNFFYVFERKTPTDLISSIKDGRYKEQKIRLLSNVPISNITYIIEGDTVVSHNKYNANILHGSYLHTMFRDNIRIIYTKNISETASFIMILCGKLLDNPDKFLNSSRVAIDIDNNQRSYIDCLKLKQKKIDNIDINTCYIMQLSQIPNISSVIAKNIAAIYPTYRELIYALDNIKDEENNKKRVMLLTSIPKIGKEKALSILKFLSYI
;
A
#
# COMPACT_ATOMS: atom_id res chain seq x y z
N MET A 1 11.32 32.91 -3.56
CA MET A 1 9.92 32.39 -3.53
C MET A 1 9.99 30.89 -3.64
N ASP A 2 9.23 30.17 -2.83
CA ASP A 2 9.18 28.71 -2.91
C ASP A 2 8.52 28.32 -4.23
N LYS A 3 9.23 27.52 -5.05
CA LYS A 3 8.67 26.98 -6.29
C LYS A 3 7.77 25.80 -5.97
N LEU A 4 6.72 25.65 -6.76
CA LEU A 4 5.90 24.43 -6.75
C LEU A 4 6.65 23.35 -7.53
N GLU A 5 6.90 22.21 -6.89
CA GLU A 5 7.57 21.08 -7.54
C GLU A 5 6.55 20.07 -8.05
N VAL A 6 6.68 19.68 -9.30
CA VAL A 6 5.96 18.56 -9.92
C VAL A 6 7.01 17.48 -10.22
N ILE A 7 6.97 16.37 -9.48
CA ILE A 7 7.91 15.28 -9.64
C ILE A 7 7.18 14.14 -10.33
N LEU A 8 7.71 13.71 -11.48
CA LEU A 8 7.15 12.68 -12.34
C LEU A 8 8.03 11.45 -12.31
N ASP A 9 7.43 10.28 -12.14
CA ASP A 9 8.16 9.02 -12.25
C ASP A 9 8.77 8.87 -13.64
N ASN A 10 10.03 8.45 -13.71
CA ASN A 10 10.77 8.26 -14.96
C ASN A 10 10.08 7.30 -15.94
N ARG A 11 9.26 6.39 -15.45
CA ARG A 11 8.51 5.40 -16.26
C ARG A 11 7.31 6.01 -16.99
N GLU A 12 6.85 7.18 -16.57
CA GLU A 12 5.71 7.89 -17.14
C GLU A 12 6.08 8.73 -18.38
N HIS A 13 6.81 8.15 -19.33
CA HIS A 13 7.39 8.85 -20.49
C HIS A 13 6.38 9.70 -21.27
N SER A 14 5.20 9.13 -21.53
CA SER A 14 4.15 9.83 -22.30
C SER A 14 3.58 11.02 -21.52
N LEU A 15 3.34 10.88 -20.22
CA LEU A 15 2.84 11.95 -19.37
C LEU A 15 3.88 13.07 -19.22
N ILE A 16 5.15 12.70 -19.05
CA ILE A 16 6.26 13.63 -19.00
C ILE A 16 6.32 14.48 -20.28
N THR A 17 6.26 13.82 -21.45
CA THR A 17 6.30 14.49 -22.75
C THR A 17 5.12 15.44 -22.90
N GLU A 18 3.92 15.00 -22.55
CA GLU A 18 2.70 15.81 -22.63
C GLU A 18 2.76 17.04 -21.71
N ILE A 19 3.22 16.88 -20.47
CA ILE A 19 3.35 17.99 -19.52
C ILE A 19 4.42 19.00 -19.99
N LEU A 20 5.56 18.52 -20.47
CA LEU A 20 6.66 19.38 -20.93
C LEU A 20 6.35 20.12 -22.25
N SER A 21 5.44 19.58 -23.07
CA SER A 21 5.00 20.23 -24.32
C SER A 21 4.04 21.40 -24.09
N ARG A 22 3.51 21.54 -22.86
CA ARG A 22 2.53 22.57 -22.54
C ARG A 22 3.17 23.93 -22.29
N ASP A 23 2.52 24.94 -22.78
CA ASP A 23 2.86 26.30 -22.39
C ASP A 23 2.35 26.55 -20.95
N LEU A 24 3.27 26.85 -20.04
CA LEU A 24 2.98 27.15 -18.64
C LEU A 24 2.58 28.61 -18.42
N ASP A 25 2.57 29.43 -19.49
CA ASP A 25 2.23 30.84 -19.44
C ASP A 25 2.89 31.57 -18.23
N LYS A 26 2.04 32.24 -17.44
CA LYS A 26 2.46 32.96 -16.25
C LYS A 26 3.08 32.13 -15.12
N TYR A 27 2.95 30.81 -15.16
CA TYR A 27 3.45 29.93 -14.09
C TYR A 27 4.84 29.34 -14.35
N LYS A 28 5.43 29.60 -15.51
CA LYS A 28 6.70 29.00 -15.95
C LYS A 28 7.85 29.21 -14.94
N GLU A 29 7.91 30.35 -14.30
CA GLU A 29 8.95 30.68 -13.32
C GLU A 29 8.66 30.09 -11.92
N TYR A 30 7.43 29.73 -11.67
CA TYR A 30 6.94 29.28 -10.35
C TYR A 30 6.79 27.76 -10.23
N ILE A 31 6.83 27.03 -11.34
CA ILE A 31 6.72 25.56 -11.37
C ILE A 31 8.06 24.96 -11.77
N ASP A 32 8.53 24.01 -10.96
CA ASP A 32 9.71 23.19 -11.25
C ASP A 32 9.27 21.76 -11.54
N ILE A 33 9.52 21.29 -12.78
CA ILE A 33 9.14 19.95 -13.22
C ILE A 33 10.38 19.06 -13.19
N LYS A 34 10.35 18.04 -12.33
CA LYS A 34 11.43 17.08 -12.12
C LYS A 34 11.04 15.70 -12.61
N LYS A 35 12.02 14.96 -13.11
CA LYS A 35 11.91 13.55 -13.46
C LYS A 35 12.77 12.76 -12.52
N GLU A 36 12.17 11.87 -11.74
CA GLU A 36 12.87 11.06 -10.76
C GLU A 36 12.34 9.63 -10.78
N GLN A 37 13.10 8.71 -10.26
CA GLN A 37 12.58 7.37 -9.97
C GLN A 37 11.82 7.45 -8.65
N LEU A 38 10.49 7.38 -8.71
CA LEU A 38 9.64 7.45 -7.54
C LEU A 38 9.41 6.05 -6.94
N ASP A 39 9.59 5.94 -5.64
CA ASP A 39 9.21 4.73 -4.89
C ASP A 39 7.70 4.64 -4.70
N LEU A 40 7.00 5.78 -4.69
CA LEU A 40 5.58 5.91 -4.40
C LEU A 40 4.89 6.82 -5.42
N ALA A 41 3.81 6.31 -5.99
CA ALA A 41 2.96 7.00 -6.97
C ALA A 41 3.70 7.37 -8.28
N ASP A 42 2.96 7.85 -9.25
CA ASP A 42 3.49 8.21 -10.56
C ASP A 42 3.76 9.72 -10.67
N VAL A 43 3.04 10.52 -9.87
CA VAL A 43 3.21 11.99 -9.80
C VAL A 43 3.13 12.45 -8.37
N GLN A 44 4.05 13.35 -7.98
CA GLN A 44 4.03 14.06 -6.71
C GLN A 44 4.03 15.57 -6.96
N ILE A 45 3.19 16.30 -6.22
CA ILE A 45 3.15 17.76 -6.21
C ILE A 45 3.50 18.23 -4.82
N LYS A 46 4.53 19.07 -4.71
CA LYS A 46 4.98 19.68 -3.46
C LYS A 46 4.95 21.21 -3.57
N TYR A 47 4.27 21.87 -2.64
CA TYR A 47 4.25 23.32 -2.56
C TYR A 47 3.94 23.77 -1.14
N LYS A 48 4.89 24.46 -0.50
CA LYS A 48 4.77 24.86 0.92
C LYS A 48 4.43 23.65 1.81
N ASN A 49 3.27 23.69 2.47
CA ASN A 49 2.76 22.60 3.32
C ASN A 49 1.90 21.58 2.56
N PHE A 50 1.75 21.75 1.24
CA PHE A 50 0.98 20.83 0.42
C PHE A 50 1.85 19.74 -0.13
N PHE A 51 1.36 18.52 -0.02
CA PHE A 51 1.94 17.33 -0.63
C PHE A 51 0.83 16.46 -1.17
N TYR A 52 0.74 16.31 -2.48
CA TYR A 52 -0.24 15.47 -3.14
C TYR A 52 0.45 14.41 -4.00
N VAL A 53 -0.08 13.20 -3.98
CA VAL A 53 0.41 12.08 -4.77
C VAL A 53 -0.70 11.52 -5.65
N PHE A 54 -0.34 11.16 -6.88
CA PHE A 54 -1.25 10.65 -7.88
C PHE A 54 -0.73 9.33 -8.43
N GLU A 55 -1.53 8.30 -8.29
CA GLU A 55 -1.32 7.00 -8.93
C GLU A 55 -2.19 6.94 -10.18
N ARG A 56 -1.55 6.80 -11.36
CA ARG A 56 -2.22 6.78 -12.65
C ARG A 56 -2.37 5.33 -13.13
N LYS A 57 -3.55 4.96 -13.58
CA LYS A 57 -3.81 3.65 -14.14
C LYS A 57 -4.82 3.71 -15.26
N THR A 58 -4.57 2.94 -16.34
CA THR A 58 -5.65 2.63 -17.28
C THR A 58 -6.58 1.57 -16.68
N PRO A 59 -7.84 1.50 -17.08
CA PRO A 59 -8.75 0.44 -16.64
C PRO A 59 -8.22 -0.96 -16.93
N THR A 60 -7.54 -1.17 -18.04
CA THR A 60 -6.93 -2.45 -18.42
C THR A 60 -5.79 -2.84 -17.48
N ASP A 61 -4.89 -1.91 -17.19
CA ASP A 61 -3.77 -2.14 -16.27
C ASP A 61 -4.26 -2.35 -14.83
N LEU A 62 -5.33 -1.65 -14.45
CA LEU A 62 -5.95 -1.84 -13.15
C LEU A 62 -6.50 -3.27 -13.00
N ILE A 63 -7.25 -3.77 -13.97
CA ILE A 63 -7.76 -5.16 -13.96
C ILE A 63 -6.61 -6.16 -13.87
N SER A 64 -5.56 -5.97 -14.67
CA SER A 64 -4.38 -6.84 -14.66
C SER A 64 -3.68 -6.82 -13.31
N SER A 65 -3.47 -5.64 -12.74
CA SER A 65 -2.81 -5.47 -11.44
C SER A 65 -3.63 -6.00 -10.26
N ILE A 66 -4.97 -6.04 -10.39
CA ILE A 66 -5.85 -6.67 -9.40
C ILE A 66 -5.69 -8.19 -9.44
N LYS A 67 -5.69 -8.77 -10.65
CA LYS A 67 -5.60 -10.23 -10.85
C LYS A 67 -4.26 -10.79 -10.37
N ASP A 68 -3.18 -10.07 -10.53
CA ASP A 68 -1.84 -10.49 -10.10
C ASP A 68 -1.45 -10.04 -8.67
N GLY A 69 -2.35 -9.32 -7.98
CA GLY A 69 -2.17 -8.88 -6.60
C GLY A 69 -1.35 -7.60 -6.41
N ARG A 70 -0.72 -7.05 -7.47
CA ARG A 70 0.10 -5.83 -7.40
C ARG A 70 -0.70 -4.61 -6.95
N TYR A 71 -1.98 -4.49 -7.36
CA TYR A 71 -2.83 -3.37 -6.97
C TYR A 71 -2.97 -3.23 -5.44
N LYS A 72 -3.22 -4.35 -4.76
CA LYS A 72 -3.36 -4.37 -3.30
C LYS A 72 -2.07 -3.92 -2.61
N GLU A 73 -0.94 -4.41 -3.10
CA GLU A 73 0.39 -4.12 -2.59
C GLU A 73 0.74 -2.63 -2.74
N GLN A 74 0.58 -2.08 -3.98
CA GLN A 74 0.81 -0.67 -4.26
C GLN A 74 -0.06 0.24 -3.38
N LYS A 75 -1.35 -0.10 -3.24
CA LYS A 75 -2.28 0.66 -2.40
C LYS A 75 -1.85 0.67 -0.93
N ILE A 76 -1.47 -0.47 -0.38
CA ILE A 76 -1.04 -0.54 1.03
C ILE A 76 0.24 0.27 1.22
N ARG A 77 1.18 0.20 0.29
CA ARG A 77 2.42 0.99 0.34
C ARG A 77 2.12 2.49 0.33
N LEU A 78 1.20 2.95 -0.52
CA LEU A 78 0.75 4.34 -0.52
C LEU A 78 0.13 4.74 0.83
N LEU A 79 -0.81 3.95 1.33
CA LEU A 79 -1.52 4.21 2.60
C LEU A 79 -0.61 4.17 3.83
N SER A 80 0.49 3.42 3.78
CA SER A 80 1.45 3.35 4.88
C SER A 80 2.39 4.56 4.95
N ASN A 81 2.55 5.29 3.84
CA ASN A 81 3.54 6.36 3.74
C ASN A 81 2.94 7.74 3.50
N VAL A 82 1.68 7.82 3.07
CA VAL A 82 1.05 9.08 2.67
C VAL A 82 -0.32 9.21 3.34
N PRO A 83 -0.65 10.36 3.94
CA PRO A 83 -2.00 10.61 4.45
C PRO A 83 -3.05 10.40 3.36
N ILE A 84 -4.15 9.72 3.69
CA ILE A 84 -5.22 9.37 2.74
C ILE A 84 -5.74 10.60 2.00
N SER A 85 -5.85 11.74 2.71
CA SER A 85 -6.28 13.02 2.14
C SER A 85 -5.39 13.52 1.00
N ASN A 86 -4.17 13.03 0.90
CA ASN A 86 -3.18 13.47 -0.08
C ASN A 86 -3.06 12.51 -1.28
N ILE A 87 -3.74 11.35 -1.22
CA ILE A 87 -3.71 10.33 -2.27
C ILE A 87 -4.88 10.53 -3.24
N THR A 88 -4.58 10.46 -4.52
CA THR A 88 -5.59 10.46 -5.59
C THR A 88 -5.21 9.45 -6.66
N TYR A 89 -6.16 8.61 -7.05
CA TYR A 89 -6.02 7.75 -8.23
C TYR A 89 -6.54 8.48 -9.47
N ILE A 90 -5.78 8.44 -10.56
CA ILE A 90 -6.21 8.90 -11.87
C ILE A 90 -6.49 7.67 -12.72
N ILE A 91 -7.75 7.49 -13.10
CA ILE A 91 -8.16 6.43 -14.01
C ILE A 91 -8.26 7.05 -15.39
N GLU A 92 -7.31 6.70 -16.26
CA GLU A 92 -7.15 7.29 -17.57
C GLU A 92 -7.66 6.37 -18.68
N GLY A 93 -8.54 6.88 -19.52
CA GLY A 93 -9.09 6.17 -20.65
C GLY A 93 -10.55 5.78 -20.50
N ASP A 94 -11.05 5.00 -21.45
CA ASP A 94 -12.44 4.57 -21.45
C ASP A 94 -12.71 3.57 -20.34
N THR A 95 -13.65 3.91 -19.48
CA THR A 95 -14.11 3.04 -18.39
C THR A 95 -15.02 1.91 -18.86
N VAL A 96 -15.50 1.97 -20.10
CA VAL A 96 -16.24 0.88 -20.75
C VAL A 96 -15.26 -0.19 -21.25
N VAL A 97 -14.48 -0.73 -20.33
CA VAL A 97 -13.53 -1.80 -20.64
C VAL A 97 -14.26 -3.12 -20.73
N SER A 98 -14.52 -3.50 -21.96
CA SER A 98 -14.93 -4.83 -22.40
C SER A 98 -16.40 -5.23 -22.15
N HIS A 99 -16.97 -5.81 -23.18
CA HIS A 99 -18.20 -6.59 -23.14
C HIS A 99 -18.17 -7.78 -22.15
N ASN A 100 -17.06 -7.96 -21.42
CA ASN A 100 -16.91 -9.02 -20.42
C ASN A 100 -17.39 -8.53 -19.04
N LYS A 101 -18.60 -8.98 -18.68
CA LYS A 101 -19.24 -8.69 -17.39
C LYS A 101 -18.36 -8.96 -16.17
N TYR A 102 -17.49 -9.97 -16.23
CA TYR A 102 -16.57 -10.31 -15.16
C TYR A 102 -15.51 -9.21 -14.94
N ASN A 103 -14.89 -8.71 -16.01
CA ASN A 103 -13.92 -7.62 -15.91
C ASN A 103 -14.58 -6.32 -15.46
N ALA A 104 -15.80 -6.03 -15.92
CA ALA A 104 -16.56 -4.88 -15.46
C ALA A 104 -16.83 -4.92 -13.96
N ASN A 105 -17.21 -6.08 -13.41
CA ASN A 105 -17.43 -6.25 -11.97
C ASN A 105 -16.14 -6.04 -11.16
N ILE A 106 -15.00 -6.55 -11.63
CA ILE A 106 -13.70 -6.33 -10.99
C ILE A 106 -13.37 -4.84 -10.95
N LEU A 107 -13.54 -4.16 -12.08
CA LEU A 107 -13.23 -2.74 -12.22
C LEU A 107 -14.11 -1.88 -11.30
N HIS A 108 -15.43 -2.02 -11.40
CA HIS A 108 -16.37 -1.28 -10.55
C HIS A 108 -16.20 -1.61 -9.07
N GLY A 109 -15.99 -2.89 -8.73
CA GLY A 109 -15.69 -3.29 -7.36
C GLY A 109 -14.44 -2.62 -6.80
N SER A 110 -13.39 -2.50 -7.62
CA SER A 110 -12.16 -1.80 -7.20
C SER A 110 -12.38 -0.30 -6.97
N TYR A 111 -13.18 0.35 -7.82
CA TYR A 111 -13.52 1.77 -7.64
C TYR A 111 -14.32 2.00 -6.36
N LEU A 112 -15.37 1.19 -6.13
CA LEU A 112 -16.19 1.26 -4.92
C LEU A 112 -15.35 1.05 -3.66
N HIS A 113 -14.49 0.04 -3.64
CA HIS A 113 -13.62 -0.20 -2.50
C HIS A 113 -12.62 0.94 -2.28
N THR A 114 -12.06 1.52 -3.34
CA THR A 114 -11.11 2.62 -3.24
C THR A 114 -11.78 3.89 -2.71
N MET A 115 -12.98 4.22 -3.23
CA MET A 115 -13.68 5.44 -2.82
C MET A 115 -14.36 5.30 -1.46
N PHE A 116 -15.12 4.23 -1.23
CA PHE A 116 -16.01 4.14 -0.07
C PHE A 116 -15.39 3.40 1.12
N ARG A 117 -14.57 2.38 0.88
CA ARG A 117 -13.90 1.65 1.95
C ARG A 117 -12.60 2.32 2.38
N ASP A 118 -11.78 2.71 1.39
CA ASP A 118 -10.43 3.22 1.61
C ASP A 118 -10.40 4.75 1.68
N ASN A 119 -11.53 5.42 1.37
CA ASN A 119 -11.71 6.88 1.36
C ASN A 119 -10.65 7.62 0.51
N ILE A 120 -10.20 7.00 -0.57
CA ILE A 120 -9.24 7.57 -1.52
C ILE A 120 -10.00 8.20 -2.68
N ARG A 121 -9.58 9.39 -3.11
CA ARG A 121 -10.15 10.07 -4.27
C ARG A 121 -9.82 9.34 -5.56
N ILE A 122 -10.82 9.25 -6.46
CA ILE A 122 -10.62 8.81 -7.85
C ILE A 122 -11.03 9.95 -8.77
N ILE A 123 -10.19 10.20 -9.77
CA ILE A 123 -10.44 11.14 -10.86
C ILE A 123 -10.39 10.34 -12.16
N TYR A 124 -11.34 10.62 -13.06
CA TYR A 124 -11.37 10.02 -14.39
C TYR A 124 -10.91 11.03 -15.42
N THR A 125 -10.02 10.61 -16.30
CA THR A 125 -9.55 11.40 -17.45
C THR A 125 -9.69 10.57 -18.71
N LYS A 126 -10.03 11.22 -19.84
CA LYS A 126 -10.25 10.51 -21.11
C LYS A 126 -8.95 10.00 -21.72
N ASN A 127 -7.88 10.77 -21.54
CA ASN A 127 -6.59 10.52 -22.16
C ASN A 127 -5.49 11.26 -21.41
N ILE A 128 -4.26 11.04 -21.84
CA ILE A 128 -3.06 11.62 -21.24
C ILE A 128 -3.04 13.15 -21.27
N SER A 129 -3.62 13.76 -22.31
CA SER A 129 -3.71 15.21 -22.43
C SER A 129 -4.64 15.80 -21.36
N GLU A 130 -5.76 15.14 -21.06
CA GLU A 130 -6.64 15.55 -19.95
C GLU A 130 -5.98 15.33 -18.59
N THR A 131 -5.25 14.23 -18.41
CA THR A 131 -4.45 13.95 -17.20
C THR A 131 -3.43 15.07 -16.95
N ALA A 132 -2.66 15.42 -17.98
CA ALA A 132 -1.68 16.50 -17.90
C ALA A 132 -2.37 17.85 -17.61
N SER A 133 -3.52 18.14 -18.26
CA SER A 133 -4.31 19.34 -17.99
C SER A 133 -4.74 19.42 -16.55
N PHE A 134 -5.27 18.32 -16.01
CA PHE A 134 -5.72 18.25 -14.62
C PHE A 134 -4.57 18.58 -13.65
N ILE A 135 -3.40 17.96 -13.83
CA ILE A 135 -2.21 18.20 -12.99
C ILE A 135 -1.80 19.66 -13.06
N MET A 136 -1.69 20.22 -14.26
CA MET A 136 -1.23 21.61 -14.44
C MET A 136 -2.25 22.64 -13.94
N ILE A 137 -3.55 22.38 -14.12
CA ILE A 137 -4.61 23.24 -13.55
C ILE A 137 -4.55 23.22 -12.02
N LEU A 138 -4.33 22.06 -11.40
CA LEU A 138 -4.16 21.96 -9.95
C LEU A 138 -2.96 22.79 -9.48
N CYS A 139 -1.82 22.70 -10.16
CA CYS A 139 -0.65 23.50 -9.86
C CYS A 139 -0.94 24.99 -9.93
N GLY A 140 -1.60 25.45 -11.01
CA GLY A 140 -2.02 26.85 -11.14
C GLY A 140 -2.96 27.32 -10.02
N LYS A 141 -3.93 26.48 -9.63
CA LYS A 141 -4.84 26.80 -8.52
C LYS A 141 -4.14 26.87 -7.17
N LEU A 142 -3.16 26.01 -6.93
CA LEU A 142 -2.33 26.04 -5.71
C LEU A 142 -1.48 27.30 -5.65
N LEU A 143 -0.96 27.76 -6.78
CA LEU A 143 -0.19 29.00 -6.87
C LEU A 143 -1.07 30.24 -6.71
N ASP A 144 -2.22 30.28 -7.39
CA ASP A 144 -3.11 31.44 -7.36
C ASP A 144 -3.81 31.63 -6.01
N ASN A 145 -4.22 30.55 -5.35
CA ASN A 145 -5.06 30.61 -4.14
C ASN A 145 -4.73 29.48 -3.15
N PRO A 146 -3.53 29.42 -2.57
CA PRO A 146 -3.13 28.35 -1.67
C PRO A 146 -4.06 28.23 -0.45
N ASP A 147 -4.56 29.36 0.07
CA ASP A 147 -5.41 29.37 1.26
C ASP A 147 -6.73 28.60 1.08
N LYS A 148 -7.26 28.51 -0.14
CA LYS A 148 -8.44 27.69 -0.43
C LYS A 148 -8.21 26.19 -0.24
N PHE A 149 -6.95 25.76 -0.22
CA PHE A 149 -6.55 24.37 0.02
C PHE A 149 -6.15 24.12 1.48
N LEU A 150 -5.77 25.18 2.23
CA LEU A 150 -5.42 25.08 3.66
C LEU A 150 -6.66 24.97 4.56
N ASN A 151 -7.73 25.66 4.19
CA ASN A 151 -8.93 25.81 5.04
C ASN A 151 -9.96 24.70 4.93
N SER A 152 -9.65 23.60 4.31
CA SER A 152 -10.46 22.40 4.51
C SER A 152 -10.20 21.91 5.94
N SER A 153 -10.98 22.42 6.88
CA SER A 153 -11.18 21.81 8.20
C SER A 153 -11.78 20.41 8.01
N ARG A 154 -11.00 19.53 7.43
CA ARG A 154 -11.20 18.11 7.59
C ARG A 154 -10.75 17.84 9.01
N VAL A 155 -11.71 17.87 9.92
CA VAL A 155 -11.62 17.14 11.17
C VAL A 155 -10.96 15.82 10.76
N ALA A 156 -9.70 15.63 11.16
CA ALA A 156 -9.11 14.32 11.17
C ALA A 156 -10.04 13.52 12.07
N ILE A 157 -10.96 12.79 11.47
CA ILE A 157 -11.58 11.70 12.18
C ILE A 157 -10.39 10.78 12.41
N ASP A 158 -9.89 10.78 13.65
CA ASP A 158 -8.99 9.76 14.16
C ASP A 158 -9.72 8.42 13.97
N ILE A 159 -9.63 7.91 12.77
CA ILE A 159 -9.98 6.52 12.53
C ILE A 159 -8.85 5.76 13.22
N ASP A 160 -9.24 5.17 14.36
CA ASP A 160 -8.47 4.20 15.12
C ASP A 160 -7.38 3.55 14.27
N ASN A 161 -6.14 3.66 14.75
CA ASN A 161 -4.93 3.10 14.17
C ASN A 161 -5.01 1.57 14.00
N ASN A 162 -5.92 1.07 13.20
CA ASN A 162 -5.80 -0.23 12.58
C ASN A 162 -4.77 -0.11 11.44
N GLN A 163 -3.53 0.23 11.82
CA GLN A 163 -2.38 0.06 10.96
C GLN A 163 -2.37 -1.40 10.50
N ARG A 164 -2.87 -1.61 9.29
CA ARG A 164 -2.60 -2.86 8.59
C ARG A 164 -1.08 -2.94 8.49
N SER A 165 -0.52 -3.83 9.29
CA SER A 165 0.91 -4.00 9.36
C SER A 165 1.48 -4.29 7.98
N TYR A 166 2.61 -3.70 7.65
CA TYR A 166 3.45 -4.01 6.49
C TYR A 166 3.61 -5.52 6.23
N ILE A 167 3.54 -6.31 7.29
CA ILE A 167 3.61 -7.78 7.28
C ILE A 167 2.52 -8.44 6.43
N ASP A 168 1.34 -7.80 6.30
CA ASP A 168 0.22 -8.35 5.52
C ASP A 168 0.42 -8.23 4.00
N CYS A 169 1.53 -7.61 3.56
CA CYS A 169 1.79 -7.17 2.19
C CYS A 169 2.99 -7.82 1.52
N LEU A 170 3.68 -8.74 2.19
CA LEU A 170 5.00 -9.22 1.77
C LEU A 170 4.98 -10.16 0.58
N LYS A 171 5.00 -9.57 -0.60
CA LYS A 171 5.57 -10.16 -1.83
C LYS A 171 6.46 -9.14 -2.57
N LEU A 172 7.23 -8.31 -1.87
CA LEU A 172 7.96 -7.21 -2.48
C LEU A 172 9.45 -7.48 -2.70
N LYS A 173 9.89 -7.18 -3.94
CA LYS A 173 11.28 -7.02 -4.34
C LYS A 173 11.80 -5.62 -4.02
N GLN A 174 11.71 -5.15 -2.79
CA GLN A 174 12.41 -3.94 -2.37
C GLN A 174 13.40 -4.25 -1.27
N LYS A 175 14.44 -3.41 -1.13
CA LYS A 175 15.52 -3.60 -0.16
C LYS A 175 14.94 -3.99 1.20
N LYS A 176 15.01 -5.28 1.50
CA LYS A 176 14.41 -5.88 2.71
C LYS A 176 14.88 -5.22 4.01
N ILE A 177 16.05 -4.61 3.99
CA ILE A 177 16.72 -4.04 5.17
C ILE A 177 16.00 -2.81 5.72
N ASP A 178 15.45 -1.94 4.86
CA ASP A 178 14.94 -0.64 5.29
C ASP A 178 13.53 -0.70 5.92
N ASN A 179 12.83 -1.84 5.76
CA ASN A 179 11.41 -1.98 6.14
C ASN A 179 11.12 -3.20 7.03
N ILE A 180 12.12 -3.96 7.46
CA ILE A 180 11.94 -5.18 8.26
C ILE A 180 12.71 -5.03 9.57
N ASP A 181 12.00 -4.73 10.65
CA ASP A 181 12.55 -4.87 12.01
C ASP A 181 12.59 -6.35 12.45
N ILE A 182 13.21 -6.61 13.58
CA ILE A 182 13.40 -7.97 14.12
C ILE A 182 12.07 -8.67 14.35
N ASN A 183 11.07 -7.97 14.88
CA ASN A 183 9.74 -8.52 15.16
C ASN A 183 9.00 -8.84 13.87
N THR A 184 9.02 -7.92 12.90
CA THR A 184 8.46 -8.11 11.56
C THR A 184 9.08 -9.33 10.88
N CYS A 185 10.42 -9.46 10.92
CA CYS A 185 11.12 -10.62 10.37
C CYS A 185 10.66 -11.93 11.01
N TYR A 186 10.54 -11.96 12.34
CA TYR A 186 10.07 -13.13 13.08
C TYR A 186 8.65 -13.55 12.70
N ILE A 187 7.72 -12.60 12.66
CA ILE A 187 6.32 -12.87 12.25
C ILE A 187 6.26 -13.38 10.80
N MET A 188 7.08 -12.82 9.91
CA MET A 188 7.19 -13.29 8.52
C MET A 188 7.65 -14.74 8.45
N GLN A 189 8.69 -15.10 9.19
CA GLN A 189 9.21 -16.46 9.25
C GLN A 189 8.15 -17.44 9.75
N LEU A 190 7.44 -17.11 10.84
CA LEU A 190 6.33 -17.91 11.34
C LEU A 190 5.21 -18.08 10.30
N SER A 191 4.93 -17.04 9.52
CA SER A 191 3.89 -17.08 8.47
C SER A 191 4.26 -17.95 7.26
N GLN A 192 5.53 -18.38 7.14
CA GLN A 192 5.94 -19.36 6.12
C GLN A 192 5.55 -20.80 6.50
N ILE A 193 5.22 -21.06 7.75
CA ILE A 193 4.73 -22.36 8.18
C ILE A 193 3.33 -22.59 7.58
N PRO A 194 3.09 -23.70 6.88
CA PRO A 194 1.77 -24.00 6.29
C PRO A 194 0.64 -23.91 7.32
N ASN A 195 -0.47 -23.30 6.92
CA ASN A 195 -1.67 -23.04 7.74
C ASN A 195 -1.50 -21.99 8.86
N ILE A 196 -0.35 -21.32 8.94
CA ILE A 196 -0.12 -20.21 9.86
C ILE A 196 -0.26 -18.89 9.12
N SER A 197 -1.36 -18.19 9.37
CA SER A 197 -1.58 -16.85 8.82
C SER A 197 -0.79 -15.78 9.61
N SER A 198 -0.65 -14.59 9.04
CA SER A 198 -0.02 -13.44 9.72
C SER A 198 -0.68 -13.12 11.07
N VAL A 199 -2.01 -13.28 11.17
CA VAL A 199 -2.74 -13.09 12.43
C VAL A 199 -2.31 -14.10 13.50
N ILE A 200 -2.14 -15.38 13.11
CA ILE A 200 -1.68 -16.42 14.03
C ILE A 200 -0.22 -16.18 14.42
N ALA A 201 0.63 -15.83 13.46
CA ALA A 201 2.01 -15.48 13.71
C ALA A 201 2.16 -14.31 14.69
N LYS A 202 1.30 -13.28 14.57
CA LYS A 202 1.24 -12.16 15.54
C LYS A 202 0.82 -12.63 16.93
N ASN A 203 -0.16 -13.54 17.03
CA ASN A 203 -0.57 -14.10 18.32
C ASN A 203 0.56 -14.90 18.99
N ILE A 204 1.34 -15.64 18.20
CA ILE A 204 2.54 -16.33 18.70
C ILE A 204 3.58 -15.31 19.19
N ALA A 205 3.88 -14.31 18.37
CA ALA A 205 4.87 -13.29 18.68
C ALA A 205 4.48 -12.42 19.90
N ALA A 206 3.20 -12.26 20.17
CA ALA A 206 2.72 -11.55 21.37
C ALA A 206 3.04 -12.30 22.68
N ILE A 207 3.14 -13.64 22.63
CA ILE A 207 3.43 -14.48 23.80
C ILE A 207 4.93 -14.85 23.84
N TYR A 208 5.50 -15.13 22.67
CA TYR A 208 6.91 -15.47 22.46
C TYR A 208 7.51 -14.47 21.46
N PRO A 209 8.06 -13.35 21.91
CA PRO A 209 8.56 -12.28 21.05
C PRO A 209 9.70 -12.66 20.09
N THR A 210 10.39 -13.77 20.37
CA THR A 210 11.49 -14.26 19.53
C THR A 210 11.43 -15.77 19.33
N TYR A 211 12.08 -16.28 18.27
CA TYR A 211 12.25 -17.72 18.09
C TYR A 211 12.93 -18.39 19.28
N ARG A 212 13.91 -17.73 19.89
CA ARG A 212 14.61 -18.27 21.05
C ARG A 212 13.66 -18.53 22.21
N GLU A 213 12.74 -17.61 22.48
CA GLU A 213 11.74 -17.76 23.55
C GLU A 213 10.72 -18.85 23.23
N LEU A 214 10.26 -18.93 21.97
CA LEU A 214 9.37 -20.01 21.54
C LEU A 214 10.04 -21.38 21.66
N ILE A 215 11.26 -21.52 21.15
CA ILE A 215 12.03 -22.77 21.23
C ILE A 215 12.32 -23.12 22.69
N TYR A 216 12.76 -22.15 23.50
CA TYR A 216 13.02 -22.37 24.93
C TYR A 216 11.77 -22.87 25.67
N ALA A 217 10.60 -22.31 25.38
CA ALA A 217 9.35 -22.76 25.96
C ALA A 217 9.00 -24.20 25.55
N LEU A 218 9.28 -24.58 24.30
CA LEU A 218 9.04 -25.94 23.78
C LEU A 218 10.07 -26.95 24.31
N ASP A 219 11.34 -26.56 24.47
CA ASP A 219 12.43 -27.42 24.97
C ASP A 219 12.30 -27.70 26.45
N ASN A 220 11.78 -26.75 27.23
CA ASN A 220 11.57 -26.94 28.67
C ASN A 220 10.46 -27.97 29.00
N ILE A 221 9.67 -28.37 28.01
CA ILE A 221 8.69 -29.43 28.16
C ILE A 221 9.41 -30.78 28.01
N LYS A 222 9.80 -31.35 29.14
CA LYS A 222 10.29 -32.75 29.19
C LYS A 222 9.09 -33.69 29.00
N ASP A 223 8.88 -34.13 27.79
CA ASP A 223 7.75 -35.00 27.42
C ASP A 223 8.28 -36.22 26.69
N GLU A 224 8.30 -37.36 27.40
CA GLU A 224 8.61 -38.66 26.81
C GLU A 224 7.44 -39.22 26.02
N GLU A 225 6.24 -38.61 26.15
CA GLU A 225 5.02 -39.01 25.47
C GLU A 225 4.58 -38.05 24.36
N ASN A 226 5.19 -38.20 23.19
CA ASN A 226 4.57 -37.77 21.91
C ASN A 226 4.09 -36.33 21.79
N ASN A 227 4.85 -35.36 22.26
CA ASN A 227 4.55 -33.94 22.02
C ASN A 227 3.17 -33.44 22.48
N LYS A 228 2.41 -34.23 23.26
CA LYS A 228 1.07 -33.84 23.73
C LYS A 228 1.07 -32.54 24.51
N LYS A 229 2.02 -32.38 25.42
CA LYS A 229 2.14 -31.16 26.24
C LYS A 229 2.59 -29.96 25.40
N ARG A 230 3.48 -30.16 24.39
CA ARG A 230 3.85 -29.12 23.44
C ARG A 230 2.66 -28.68 22.58
N VAL A 231 1.83 -29.63 22.13
CA VAL A 231 0.57 -29.33 21.44
C VAL A 231 -0.36 -28.52 22.34
N MET A 232 -0.51 -28.91 23.63
CA MET A 232 -1.35 -28.15 24.58
C MET A 232 -0.83 -26.72 24.78
N LEU A 233 0.49 -26.54 24.91
CA LEU A 233 1.09 -25.22 25.00
C LEU A 233 0.73 -24.36 23.79
N LEU A 234 0.90 -24.87 22.59
CA LEU A 234 0.60 -24.11 21.38
C LEU A 234 -0.91 -23.87 21.18
N THR A 235 -1.77 -24.81 21.57
CA THR A 235 -3.23 -24.63 21.47
C THR A 235 -3.80 -23.66 22.48
N SER A 236 -3.06 -23.26 23.51
CA SER A 236 -3.46 -22.18 24.41
C SER A 236 -3.37 -20.79 23.73
N ILE A 237 -2.66 -20.70 22.60
CA ILE A 237 -2.55 -19.46 21.83
C ILE A 237 -3.81 -19.25 20.99
N PRO A 238 -4.40 -18.05 20.97
CA PRO A 238 -5.62 -17.79 20.22
C PRO A 238 -5.51 -18.17 18.74
N LYS A 239 -6.55 -18.83 18.21
CA LYS A 239 -6.68 -19.32 16.81
C LYS A 239 -5.72 -20.45 16.41
N ILE A 240 -5.03 -21.07 17.34
CA ILE A 240 -4.24 -22.28 17.09
C ILE A 240 -5.02 -23.50 17.60
N GLY A 241 -5.46 -24.34 16.65
CA GLY A 241 -6.01 -25.67 16.93
C GLY A 241 -4.92 -26.75 16.81
N LYS A 242 -5.30 -27.99 17.11
CA LYS A 242 -4.39 -29.17 17.12
C LYS A 242 -3.58 -29.32 15.83
N GLU A 243 -4.21 -29.20 14.66
CA GLU A 243 -3.54 -29.35 13.35
C GLU A 243 -2.47 -28.28 13.12
N LYS A 244 -2.76 -27.04 13.50
CA LYS A 244 -1.82 -25.93 13.37
C LYS A 244 -0.65 -26.08 14.36
N ALA A 245 -0.92 -26.53 15.58
CA ALA A 245 0.11 -26.85 16.57
C ALA A 245 1.05 -27.95 16.05
N LEU A 246 0.52 -29.00 15.47
CA LEU A 246 1.32 -30.07 14.84
C LEU A 246 2.13 -29.54 13.65
N SER A 247 1.55 -28.67 12.82
CA SER A 247 2.29 -28.03 11.73
C SER A 247 3.48 -27.21 12.26
N ILE A 248 3.28 -26.41 13.30
CA ILE A 248 4.36 -25.65 13.93
C ILE A 248 5.46 -26.59 14.43
N LEU A 249 5.11 -27.63 15.20
CA LEU A 249 6.08 -28.59 15.76
C LEU A 249 6.86 -29.31 14.65
N LYS A 250 6.18 -29.69 13.55
CA LYS A 250 6.83 -30.31 12.40
C LYS A 250 7.89 -29.39 11.77
N PHE A 251 7.54 -28.14 11.49
CA PHE A 251 8.47 -27.20 10.84
C PHE A 251 9.55 -26.66 11.77
N LEU A 252 9.39 -26.82 13.09
CA LEU A 252 10.44 -26.59 14.09
C LEU A 252 11.22 -27.87 14.44
N SER A 253 11.02 -28.96 13.71
CA SER A 253 11.73 -30.24 13.87
C SER A 253 11.54 -30.94 15.23
N TYR A 254 10.37 -30.80 15.83
CA TYR A 254 10.00 -31.55 17.06
C TYR A 254 9.29 -32.88 16.75
N ILE A 255 8.75 -33.07 15.54
CA ILE A 255 8.05 -34.27 15.05
C ILE A 255 8.33 -34.50 13.57
#